data_d503ec8a15e860cef1b2b17c0e046837
#
_entry.id   d503ec8a15e860cef1b2b17c0e046837
#
_cell.length_a   1.000
_cell.length_b   1.000
_cell.length_c   1.000
_cell.angle_alpha   90.00
_cell.angle_beta   90.00
_cell.angle_gamma   90.00
#
_symmetry.space_group_name_H-M   'P 1'
#
loop_
_entity.id
_entity.type
_entity.pdbx_description
1 polymer ?
#
loop_
_entity_poly.entity_id
_entity_poly.type
_entity_poly.pdbx_seq_one_letter_code
_entity_poly.pdbx_strand_id
1 'polypeptide(L)'
;MKTNFSFSRKDTSEEKLSALRCALKEYDTILVGAGAGLSTSAGFTYSGERFHANFADFEKKYRFTDMYSGGFYPFPSPEEFWAYWSRYIYINRYDQPAGKPYELLFELLREKNYFVLTTNVDHRFQVAGFDKQRLFYTQGDYGLFQCSVPCHHATYDNEGMIRAMLREQKNMRIPSELIPHCPVCGKPMTVNLRSDDTFVEDEGWHAAYARYEEFLTEQARGRILFLELGVGMNTPSIIKYPFWQMTYRNKEARYICINLDAAIVPQEIKDRSVCISDDIGKTLKKLFL
;
A
#
# COMPACT_ATOMS: atom_id res chain seq x y z
N MET A 1 -26.19 -22.14 4.50
CA MET A 1 -25.81 -22.56 3.13
C MET A 1 -24.30 -22.41 3.00
N LYS A 2 -23.57 -23.42 2.57
CA LYS A 2 -22.12 -23.24 2.31
C LYS A 2 -21.96 -22.40 1.05
N THR A 3 -21.23 -21.29 1.15
CA THR A 3 -20.93 -20.42 0.00
C THR A 3 -20.18 -21.21 -1.06
N ASN A 4 -20.67 -21.21 -2.29
CA ASN A 4 -19.96 -21.82 -3.40
C ASN A 4 -18.82 -20.91 -3.85
N PHE A 5 -17.58 -21.40 -3.77
CA PHE A 5 -16.36 -20.68 -4.21
C PHE A 5 -15.82 -21.20 -5.56
N SER A 6 -16.51 -22.13 -6.22
CA SER A 6 -16.08 -22.63 -7.53
C SER A 6 -16.64 -21.72 -8.63
N PHE A 7 -15.81 -20.76 -9.07
CA PHE A 7 -16.18 -19.79 -10.10
C PHE A 7 -15.43 -20.07 -11.41
N SER A 8 -16.17 -20.01 -12.52
CA SER A 8 -15.65 -20.10 -13.89
C SER A 8 -15.48 -18.69 -14.49
N ARG A 9 -14.85 -18.59 -15.67
CA ARG A 9 -14.82 -17.34 -16.43
C ARG A 9 -16.21 -16.87 -16.90
N LYS A 10 -17.21 -17.75 -16.87
CA LYS A 10 -18.59 -17.48 -17.30
C LYS A 10 -19.46 -16.88 -16.20
N ASP A 11 -19.01 -16.93 -14.93
CA ASP A 11 -19.80 -16.45 -13.80
C ASP A 11 -19.88 -14.92 -13.81
N THR A 12 -21.07 -14.43 -13.54
CA THR A 12 -21.38 -13.00 -13.60
C THR A 12 -20.69 -12.22 -12.48
N SER A 13 -20.51 -10.92 -12.69
CA SER A 13 -20.00 -10.03 -11.64
C SER A 13 -20.87 -10.03 -10.39
N GLU A 14 -22.19 -10.24 -10.53
CA GLU A 14 -23.12 -10.27 -9.40
C GLU A 14 -22.98 -11.55 -8.56
N GLU A 15 -22.76 -12.70 -9.18
CA GLU A 15 -22.49 -13.97 -8.47
C GLU A 15 -21.21 -13.87 -7.65
N LYS A 16 -20.14 -13.29 -8.21
CA LYS A 16 -18.87 -13.06 -7.51
C LYS A 16 -19.01 -12.06 -6.36
N LEU A 17 -19.78 -11.00 -6.55
CA LEU A 17 -20.10 -10.03 -5.51
C LEU A 17 -20.90 -10.66 -4.37
N SER A 18 -21.87 -11.51 -4.71
CA SER A 18 -22.64 -12.28 -3.72
C SER A 18 -21.75 -13.20 -2.90
N ALA A 19 -20.79 -13.88 -3.55
CA ALA A 19 -19.81 -14.72 -2.86
C ALA A 19 -18.89 -13.91 -1.94
N LEU A 20 -18.43 -12.74 -2.36
CA LEU A 20 -17.67 -11.82 -1.50
C LEU A 20 -18.50 -11.39 -0.28
N ARG A 21 -19.77 -11.01 -0.49
CA ARG A 21 -20.69 -10.61 0.60
C ARG A 21 -20.91 -11.76 1.60
N CYS A 22 -21.09 -12.99 1.11
CA CYS A 22 -21.22 -14.16 1.96
C CYS A 22 -19.93 -14.46 2.73
N ALA A 23 -18.77 -14.41 2.06
CA ALA A 23 -17.49 -14.66 2.71
C ALA A 23 -17.23 -13.66 3.84
N LEU A 24 -17.46 -12.36 3.62
CA LEU A 24 -17.31 -11.34 4.65
C LEU A 24 -18.26 -11.54 5.86
N LYS A 25 -19.40 -12.21 5.67
CA LYS A 25 -20.31 -12.59 6.77
C LYS A 25 -19.85 -13.85 7.49
N GLU A 26 -19.34 -14.84 6.76
CA GLU A 26 -19.00 -16.17 7.28
C GLU A 26 -17.63 -16.22 7.97
N TYR A 27 -16.71 -15.33 7.60
CA TYR A 27 -15.35 -15.32 8.11
C TYR A 27 -15.16 -14.15 9.09
N ASP A 28 -14.81 -14.47 10.31
CA ASP A 28 -14.47 -13.48 11.34
C ASP A 28 -13.00 -13.10 11.31
N THR A 29 -12.14 -14.02 10.89
CA THR A 29 -10.69 -13.77 10.73
C THR A 29 -10.37 -13.44 9.27
N ILE A 30 -9.78 -12.27 9.04
CA ILE A 30 -9.48 -11.75 7.71
C ILE A 30 -8.05 -11.19 7.66
N LEU A 31 -7.22 -11.74 6.77
CA LEU A 31 -5.94 -11.13 6.43
C LEU A 31 -6.09 -10.35 5.12
N VAL A 32 -5.96 -9.05 5.22
CA VAL A 32 -5.97 -8.15 4.06
C VAL A 32 -4.56 -8.02 3.50
N GLY A 33 -4.43 -8.22 2.20
CA GLY A 33 -3.22 -7.92 1.43
C GLY A 33 -3.48 -6.77 0.47
N ALA A 34 -2.84 -5.62 0.65
CA ALA A 34 -3.11 -4.45 -0.17
C ALA A 34 -1.87 -3.96 -0.92
N GLY A 35 -2.06 -3.71 -2.22
CA GLY A 35 -1.07 -3.10 -3.10
C GLY A 35 -1.54 -1.78 -3.70
N ALA A 36 -0.75 -1.21 -4.59
CA ALA A 36 -0.95 0.12 -5.19
C ALA A 36 -2.32 0.31 -5.86
N GLY A 37 -2.95 -0.78 -6.35
CA GLY A 37 -4.28 -0.72 -6.95
C GLY A 37 -5.37 -0.21 -6.00
N LEU A 38 -5.23 -0.43 -4.67
CA LEU A 38 -6.16 0.12 -3.70
C LEU A 38 -6.04 1.65 -3.62
N SER A 39 -4.81 2.18 -3.58
CA SER A 39 -4.56 3.62 -3.59
C SER A 39 -4.98 4.26 -4.91
N THR A 40 -4.73 3.59 -6.04
CA THR A 40 -5.20 4.04 -7.37
C THR A 40 -6.72 4.14 -7.42
N SER A 41 -7.44 3.14 -6.90
CA SER A 41 -8.91 3.16 -6.80
C SER A 41 -9.42 4.27 -5.87
N ALA A 42 -8.62 4.70 -4.90
CA ALA A 42 -8.91 5.85 -4.04
C ALA A 42 -8.57 7.21 -4.68
N GLY A 43 -8.07 7.23 -5.93
CA GLY A 43 -7.71 8.45 -6.66
C GLY A 43 -6.24 8.86 -6.53
N PHE A 44 -5.41 8.10 -5.81
CA PHE A 44 -3.97 8.37 -5.65
C PHE A 44 -3.17 7.85 -6.84
N THR A 45 -3.50 8.32 -8.04
CA THR A 45 -2.80 7.96 -9.27
C THR A 45 -1.45 8.67 -9.37
N TYR A 46 -0.45 8.00 -9.93
CA TYR A 46 0.89 8.57 -10.16
C TYR A 46 1.05 9.21 -11.54
N SER A 47 0.08 9.05 -12.42
CA SER A 47 0.08 9.58 -13.79
C SER A 47 -1.17 10.40 -14.09
N GLY A 48 -1.27 10.96 -15.29
CA GLY A 48 -2.42 11.72 -15.77
C GLY A 48 -2.56 13.07 -15.11
N GLU A 49 -3.80 13.55 -14.97
CA GLU A 49 -4.11 14.90 -14.50
C GLU A 49 -3.46 15.26 -13.16
N ARG A 50 -3.45 14.32 -12.21
CA ARG A 50 -2.84 14.53 -10.89
C ARG A 50 -1.33 14.77 -10.98
N PHE A 51 -0.63 14.08 -11.89
CA PHE A 51 0.78 14.31 -12.16
C PHE A 51 0.99 15.69 -12.82
N HIS A 52 0.27 15.98 -13.89
CA HIS A 52 0.38 17.26 -14.60
C HIS A 52 0.12 18.46 -13.69
N ALA A 53 -0.91 18.38 -12.84
CA ALA A 53 -1.26 19.45 -11.91
C ALA A 53 -0.17 19.78 -10.89
N ASN A 54 0.64 18.79 -10.48
CA ASN A 54 1.62 18.97 -9.40
C ASN A 54 3.07 19.05 -9.89
N PHE A 55 3.38 18.60 -11.11
CA PHE A 55 4.75 18.44 -11.62
C PHE A 55 4.97 18.99 -13.04
N ALA A 56 4.12 19.92 -13.52
CA ALA A 56 4.21 20.46 -14.87
C ALA A 56 5.60 21.08 -15.20
N ASP A 57 6.27 21.68 -14.23
CA ASP A 57 7.61 22.23 -14.35
C ASP A 57 8.69 21.13 -14.53
N PHE A 58 8.62 20.07 -13.74
CA PHE A 58 9.47 18.90 -13.83
C PHE A 58 9.20 18.09 -15.12
N GLU A 59 7.92 17.92 -15.47
CA GLU A 59 7.51 17.32 -16.73
C GLU A 59 8.14 18.06 -17.93
N LYS A 60 8.02 19.38 -17.96
CA LYS A 60 8.59 20.20 -19.02
C LYS A 60 10.13 20.09 -19.11
N LYS A 61 10.81 20.08 -17.96
CA LYS A 61 12.28 20.06 -17.90
C LYS A 61 12.84 18.66 -18.18
N TYR A 62 12.29 17.62 -17.56
CA TYR A 62 12.86 16.27 -17.55
C TYR A 62 12.11 15.27 -18.43
N ARG A 63 10.97 15.66 -19.02
CA ARG A 63 10.12 14.80 -19.85
C ARG A 63 9.56 13.60 -19.07
N PHE A 64 9.32 13.75 -17.78
CA PHE A 64 8.65 12.72 -16.98
C PHE A 64 7.23 12.51 -17.48
N THR A 65 6.75 11.27 -17.41
CA THR A 65 5.38 10.87 -17.78
C THR A 65 4.50 10.55 -16.57
N ASP A 66 5.12 10.40 -15.41
CA ASP A 66 4.47 10.04 -14.16
C ASP A 66 5.37 10.35 -12.95
N MET A 67 4.77 10.29 -11.74
CA MET A 67 5.50 10.56 -10.50
C MET A 67 6.56 9.52 -10.19
N TYR A 68 6.31 8.25 -10.57
CA TYR A 68 7.19 7.13 -10.24
C TYR A 68 8.52 7.23 -10.99
N SER A 69 8.47 7.49 -12.29
CA SER A 69 9.67 7.69 -13.12
C SER A 69 10.55 8.84 -12.62
N GLY A 70 9.94 9.95 -12.18
CA GLY A 70 10.66 11.07 -11.58
C GLY A 70 11.29 10.74 -10.22
N GLY A 71 10.68 9.85 -9.45
CA GLY A 71 11.21 9.42 -8.15
C GLY A 71 12.56 8.70 -8.22
N PHE A 72 12.85 8.04 -9.35
CA PHE A 72 14.13 7.34 -9.59
C PHE A 72 15.12 8.13 -10.44
N TYR A 73 14.78 9.38 -10.81
CA TYR A 73 15.65 10.19 -11.64
C TYR A 73 16.87 10.70 -10.84
N PRO A 74 18.10 10.61 -11.39
CA PRO A 74 19.31 11.13 -10.75
C PRO A 74 19.38 12.66 -10.90
N PHE A 75 18.69 13.38 -10.05
CA PHE A 75 18.67 14.86 -10.08
C PHE A 75 20.08 15.44 -9.96
N PRO A 76 20.37 16.58 -10.63
CA PRO A 76 21.70 17.17 -10.66
C PRO A 76 22.13 17.78 -9.32
N SER A 77 21.22 17.97 -8.39
CA SER A 77 21.53 18.48 -7.05
C SER A 77 20.53 18.00 -5.99
N PRO A 78 20.94 17.93 -4.72
CA PRO A 78 20.05 17.60 -3.61
C PRO A 78 18.86 18.56 -3.47
N GLU A 79 19.04 19.83 -3.75
CA GLU A 79 17.98 20.84 -3.68
C GLU A 79 16.87 20.56 -4.68
N GLU A 80 17.22 20.09 -5.88
CA GLU A 80 16.26 19.75 -6.92
C GLU A 80 15.59 18.40 -6.64
N PHE A 81 16.35 17.42 -6.17
CA PHE A 81 15.82 16.15 -5.66
C PHE A 81 14.75 16.38 -4.59
N TRP A 82 15.04 17.19 -3.59
CA TRP A 82 14.10 17.47 -2.50
C TRP A 82 12.94 18.37 -2.91
N ALA A 83 13.11 19.24 -3.91
CA ALA A 83 12.00 19.98 -4.49
C ALA A 83 10.98 19.06 -5.17
N TYR A 84 11.46 17.99 -5.84
CA TYR A 84 10.61 16.96 -6.41
C TYR A 84 9.96 16.10 -5.31
N TRP A 85 10.79 15.53 -4.45
CA TRP A 85 10.33 14.58 -3.41
C TRP A 85 9.44 15.24 -2.35
N SER A 86 9.63 16.48 -2.00
CA SER A 86 8.73 17.16 -1.06
C SER A 86 7.31 17.30 -1.60
N ARG A 87 7.15 17.62 -2.87
CA ARG A 87 5.82 17.62 -3.53
C ARG A 87 5.24 16.20 -3.58
N TYR A 88 6.05 15.24 -3.99
CA TYR A 88 5.66 13.84 -4.10
C TYR A 88 5.14 13.30 -2.76
N ILE A 89 5.90 13.50 -1.69
CA ILE A 89 5.53 13.09 -0.33
C ILE A 89 4.25 13.82 0.11
N TYR A 90 4.20 15.12 -0.04
CA TYR A 90 3.09 15.93 0.44
C TYR A 90 1.75 15.47 -0.14
N ILE A 91 1.65 15.39 -1.45
CA ILE A 91 0.39 15.03 -2.12
C ILE A 91 -0.01 13.57 -1.91
N ASN A 92 0.93 12.66 -1.65
CA ASN A 92 0.64 11.26 -1.41
C ASN A 92 0.45 10.91 0.06
N ARG A 93 0.99 11.72 0.98
CA ARG A 93 1.04 11.41 2.40
C ARG A 93 0.22 12.37 3.27
N TYR A 94 0.31 13.68 3.01
CA TYR A 94 -0.17 14.71 3.94
C TYR A 94 -1.38 15.51 3.48
N ASP A 95 -1.58 15.67 2.19
CA ASP A 95 -2.57 16.60 1.63
C ASP A 95 -3.99 16.02 1.52
N GLN A 96 -4.16 14.72 1.58
CA GLN A 96 -5.41 14.07 1.20
C GLN A 96 -6.02 13.24 2.34
N PRO A 97 -7.37 13.13 2.42
CA PRO A 97 -8.05 12.17 3.28
C PRO A 97 -7.71 10.72 2.86
N ALA A 98 -8.16 9.75 3.65
CA ALA A 98 -7.90 8.33 3.37
C ALA A 98 -8.35 7.88 1.97
N GLY A 99 -9.46 8.45 1.50
CA GLY A 99 -10.13 8.02 0.27
C GLY A 99 -11.20 6.95 0.53
N LYS A 100 -12.29 7.05 -0.26
CA LYS A 100 -13.49 6.24 -0.01
C LYS A 100 -13.27 4.72 0.04
N PRO A 101 -12.43 4.10 -0.81
CA PRO A 101 -12.17 2.67 -0.72
C PRO A 101 -11.60 2.22 0.63
N TYR A 102 -10.70 3.00 1.24
CA TYR A 102 -10.14 2.71 2.56
C TYR A 102 -11.18 2.85 3.68
N GLU A 103 -12.01 3.89 3.62
CA GLU A 103 -13.11 4.09 4.58
C GLU A 103 -14.12 2.96 4.52
N LEU A 104 -14.55 2.55 3.31
CA LEU A 104 -15.46 1.43 3.12
C LEU A 104 -14.87 0.11 3.62
N LEU A 105 -13.58 -0.11 3.35
CA LEU A 105 -12.89 -1.31 3.84
C LEU A 105 -12.83 -1.31 5.38
N PHE A 106 -12.53 -0.17 5.99
CA PHE A 106 -12.54 -0.04 7.45
C PHE A 106 -13.90 -0.38 8.05
N GLU A 107 -14.99 0.16 7.50
CA GLU A 107 -16.36 -0.13 7.95
C GLU A 107 -16.72 -1.63 7.85
N LEU A 108 -16.22 -2.32 6.83
CA LEU A 108 -16.44 -3.76 6.66
C LEU A 108 -15.67 -4.61 7.68
N LEU A 109 -14.53 -4.10 8.18
CA LEU A 109 -13.58 -4.92 8.94
C LEU A 109 -13.45 -4.54 10.42
N ARG A 110 -13.89 -3.35 10.85
CA ARG A 110 -13.65 -2.82 12.20
C ARG A 110 -14.11 -3.75 13.33
N GLU A 111 -15.18 -4.54 13.11
CA GLU A 111 -15.71 -5.50 14.09
C GLU A 111 -15.15 -6.94 13.89
N LYS A 112 -14.22 -7.11 12.94
CA LYS A 112 -13.62 -8.40 12.62
C LYS A 112 -12.26 -8.59 13.30
N ASN A 113 -11.82 -9.83 13.42
CA ASN A 113 -10.43 -10.15 13.72
C ASN A 113 -9.61 -10.01 12.44
N TYR A 114 -9.18 -8.79 12.14
CA TYR A 114 -8.40 -8.52 10.93
C TYR A 114 -6.93 -8.23 11.21
N PHE A 115 -6.11 -8.48 10.22
CA PHE A 115 -4.76 -7.91 10.10
C PHE A 115 -4.55 -7.40 8.67
N VAL A 116 -3.76 -6.34 8.51
CA VAL A 116 -3.44 -5.75 7.20
C VAL A 116 -1.96 -5.90 6.91
N LEU A 117 -1.63 -6.56 5.81
CA LEU A 117 -0.31 -6.57 5.19
C LEU A 117 -0.34 -5.69 3.94
N THR A 118 0.50 -4.66 3.87
CA THR A 118 0.49 -3.77 2.71
C THR A 118 1.89 -3.42 2.21
N THR A 119 1.99 -3.27 0.89
CA THR A 119 3.16 -2.70 0.22
C THR A 119 2.99 -1.20 -0.07
N ASN A 120 1.84 -0.62 0.30
CA ASN A 120 1.59 0.82 0.15
C ASN A 120 2.32 1.59 1.25
N VAL A 121 2.89 2.72 0.87
CA VAL A 121 3.73 3.59 1.71
C VAL A 121 3.09 4.96 1.99
N ASP A 122 1.82 5.11 1.62
CA ASP A 122 1.05 6.36 1.62
C ASP A 122 0.25 6.62 2.93
N HIS A 123 0.32 5.69 3.89
CA HIS A 123 -0.31 5.82 5.20
C HIS A 123 -1.86 5.86 5.19
N ARG A 124 -2.51 5.49 4.10
CA ARG A 124 -3.96 5.63 3.95
C ARG A 124 -4.75 4.76 4.92
N PHE A 125 -4.24 3.59 5.29
CA PHE A 125 -4.86 2.74 6.30
C PHE A 125 -4.99 3.44 7.66
N GLN A 126 -3.92 4.06 8.13
CA GLN A 126 -3.92 4.77 9.40
C GLN A 126 -4.85 5.98 9.38
N VAL A 127 -4.86 6.75 8.26
CA VAL A 127 -5.78 7.89 8.07
C VAL A 127 -7.23 7.43 8.04
N ALA A 128 -7.52 6.22 7.55
CA ALA A 128 -8.87 5.62 7.54
C ALA A 128 -9.31 5.10 8.92
N GLY A 129 -8.43 5.09 9.93
CA GLY A 129 -8.75 4.64 11.29
C GLY A 129 -8.39 3.19 11.60
N PHE A 130 -7.65 2.49 10.71
CA PHE A 130 -7.17 1.15 11.02
C PHE A 130 -6.18 1.17 12.18
N ASP A 131 -6.32 0.20 13.08
CA ASP A 131 -5.44 0.04 14.23
C ASP A 131 -4.01 -0.27 13.78
N LYS A 132 -3.06 0.59 14.17
CA LYS A 132 -1.63 0.40 13.87
C LYS A 132 -1.07 -0.93 14.41
N GLN A 133 -1.66 -1.47 15.49
CA GLN A 133 -1.26 -2.78 16.03
C GLN A 133 -1.66 -3.95 15.12
N ARG A 134 -2.59 -3.74 14.21
CA ARG A 134 -3.09 -4.72 13.23
C ARG A 134 -2.65 -4.40 11.80
N LEU A 135 -1.51 -3.70 11.66
CA LEU A 135 -1.04 -3.22 10.37
C LEU A 135 0.48 -3.43 10.24
N PHE A 136 0.90 -4.01 9.10
CA PHE A 136 2.29 -4.11 8.70
C PHE A 136 2.47 -3.55 7.27
N TYR A 137 3.13 -2.40 7.16
CA TYR A 137 3.52 -1.74 5.91
C TYR A 137 4.99 -2.07 5.61
N THR A 138 5.22 -3.01 4.73
CA THR A 138 6.51 -3.69 4.54
C THR A 138 7.57 -2.86 3.82
N GLN A 139 7.15 -1.86 3.06
CA GLN A 139 8.00 -1.12 2.12
C GLN A 139 8.40 0.29 2.61
N GLY A 140 8.11 0.60 3.88
CA GLY A 140 8.36 1.91 4.49
C GLY A 140 7.16 2.86 4.46
N ASP A 141 7.40 4.15 4.67
CA ASP A 141 6.38 5.22 4.72
C ASP A 141 6.96 6.51 4.13
N TYR A 142 6.21 7.18 3.26
CA TYR A 142 6.59 8.51 2.74
C TYR A 142 6.80 9.55 3.86
N GLY A 143 6.22 9.36 5.02
CA GLY A 143 6.34 10.22 6.19
C GLY A 143 7.62 10.04 7.00
N LEU A 144 8.55 9.18 6.56
CA LEU A 144 9.76 8.87 7.31
C LEU A 144 11.02 9.15 6.49
N PHE A 145 12.01 9.78 7.13
CA PHE A 145 13.38 9.83 6.65
C PHE A 145 14.23 8.74 7.28
N GLN A 146 15.26 8.31 6.55
CA GLN A 146 16.35 7.45 7.03
C GLN A 146 17.70 7.99 6.61
N CYS A 147 18.77 7.55 7.25
CA CYS A 147 20.13 7.83 6.78
C CYS A 147 20.34 7.15 5.41
N SER A 148 20.86 7.89 4.42
CA SER A 148 21.15 7.34 3.07
C SER A 148 22.27 6.29 3.06
N VAL A 149 23.09 6.29 4.12
CA VAL A 149 24.13 5.27 4.38
C VAL A 149 23.79 4.62 5.71
N PRO A 150 22.95 3.59 5.80
CA PRO A 150 22.30 3.12 7.02
C PRO A 150 23.28 2.97 8.20
N CYS A 151 23.64 4.06 8.85
CA CYS A 151 24.61 4.07 9.95
C CYS A 151 23.99 3.64 11.29
N HIS A 152 22.67 3.54 11.35
CA HIS A 152 21.88 3.12 12.50
C HIS A 152 20.46 2.73 12.06
N HIS A 153 19.72 2.04 12.93
CA HIS A 153 18.40 1.47 12.65
C HIS A 153 17.26 2.36 13.18
N ALA A 154 17.26 3.66 12.82
CA ALA A 154 16.18 4.57 13.19
C ALA A 154 15.67 5.36 12.00
N THR A 155 14.38 5.65 12.03
CA THR A 155 13.68 6.53 11.08
C THR A 155 13.19 7.79 11.80
N TYR A 156 12.89 8.83 11.05
CA TYR A 156 12.55 10.16 11.57
C TYR A 156 11.34 10.71 10.86
N ASP A 157 10.37 11.26 11.61
CA ASP A 157 9.25 12.00 11.05
C ASP A 157 9.71 13.16 10.18
N ASN A 158 9.06 13.34 9.04
CA ASN A 158 9.50 14.35 8.06
C ASN A 158 8.46 15.45 7.78
N GLU A 159 7.26 15.40 8.38
CA GLU A 159 6.17 16.30 8.00
C GLU A 159 6.56 17.79 8.10
N GLY A 160 7.16 18.19 9.21
CA GLY A 160 7.57 19.58 9.43
C GLY A 160 8.55 20.08 8.36
N MET A 161 9.52 19.24 8.00
CA MET A 161 10.53 19.58 6.99
C MET A 161 9.94 19.58 5.58
N ILE A 162 9.11 18.61 5.23
CA ILE A 162 8.40 18.56 3.94
C ILE A 162 7.54 19.81 3.74
N ARG A 163 6.81 20.25 4.76
CA ARG A 163 6.02 21.49 4.69
C ARG A 163 6.89 22.72 4.56
N ALA A 164 8.06 22.79 5.20
CA ALA A 164 9.03 23.88 5.04
C ALA A 164 9.59 23.91 3.61
N MET A 165 10.03 22.78 3.08
CA MET A 165 10.51 22.64 1.69
C MET A 165 9.48 23.16 0.68
N LEU A 166 8.19 22.83 0.85
CA LEU A 166 7.11 23.29 -0.04
C LEU A 166 6.89 24.80 0.01
N ARG A 167 6.98 25.41 1.21
CA ARG A 167 6.80 26.87 1.34
C ARG A 167 7.93 27.66 0.70
N GLU A 168 9.14 27.12 0.77
CA GLU A 168 10.36 27.87 0.47
C GLU A 168 10.97 27.52 -0.89
N GLN A 169 10.51 26.44 -1.55
CA GLN A 169 11.02 26.06 -2.86
C GLN A 169 10.71 27.10 -3.94
N LYS A 170 11.70 27.38 -4.78
CA LYS A 170 11.58 28.27 -5.94
C LYS A 170 12.34 27.66 -7.11
N ASN A 171 11.79 27.79 -8.33
CA ASN A 171 12.45 27.31 -9.55
C ASN A 171 12.89 25.83 -9.47
N MET A 172 12.04 24.95 -8.94
CA MET A 172 12.31 23.52 -8.72
C MET A 172 13.51 23.23 -7.80
N ARG A 173 13.79 24.10 -6.85
CA ARG A 173 14.87 23.93 -5.86
C ARG A 173 14.39 24.37 -4.48
N ILE A 174 14.77 23.63 -3.46
CA ILE A 174 14.65 24.06 -2.06
C ILE A 174 15.88 24.85 -1.65
N PRO A 175 15.83 25.68 -0.59
CA PRO A 175 17.02 26.21 0.08
C PRO A 175 17.93 25.08 0.58
N SER A 176 19.26 25.27 0.47
CA SER A 176 20.24 24.22 0.84
C SER A 176 20.20 23.88 2.34
N GLU A 177 19.81 24.83 3.19
CA GLU A 177 19.62 24.64 4.63
C GLU A 177 18.47 23.70 5.01
N LEU A 178 17.56 23.40 4.06
CA LEU A 178 16.48 22.45 4.24
C LEU A 178 16.84 21.02 3.77
N ILE A 179 18.06 20.80 3.29
CA ILE A 179 18.50 19.44 2.96
C ILE A 179 18.64 18.63 4.25
N PRO A 180 17.90 17.53 4.43
CA PRO A 180 17.94 16.76 5.67
C PRO A 180 19.26 16.00 5.81
N HIS A 181 19.87 16.10 7.00
CA HIS A 181 21.09 15.40 7.34
C HIS A 181 20.88 14.45 8.53
N CYS A 182 21.54 13.31 8.50
CA CYS A 182 21.50 12.32 9.56
C CYS A 182 22.05 12.89 10.86
N PRO A 183 21.31 12.85 11.97
CA PRO A 183 21.77 13.42 13.25
C PRO A 183 22.93 12.64 13.87
N VAL A 184 23.22 11.41 13.40
CA VAL A 184 24.28 10.56 13.92
C VAL A 184 25.59 10.75 13.14
N CYS A 185 25.53 10.71 11.80
CA CYS A 185 26.76 10.74 10.97
C CYS A 185 26.90 11.98 10.08
N GLY A 186 25.93 12.89 10.08
CA GLY A 186 25.93 14.11 9.26
C GLY A 186 25.75 13.92 7.76
N LYS A 187 25.66 12.68 7.27
CA LYS A 187 25.42 12.40 5.85
C LYS A 187 23.97 12.74 5.45
N PRO A 188 23.69 12.98 4.15
CA PRO A 188 22.32 13.23 3.71
C PRO A 188 21.34 12.14 4.13
N MET A 189 20.10 12.51 4.35
CA MET A 189 19.00 11.55 4.52
C MET A 189 18.30 11.27 3.20
N THR A 190 17.51 10.22 3.19
CA THR A 190 16.58 9.85 2.11
C THR A 190 15.23 9.47 2.69
N VAL A 191 14.24 9.27 1.85
CA VAL A 191 12.92 8.75 2.27
C VAL A 191 13.06 7.28 2.65
N ASN A 192 12.39 6.85 3.72
CA ASN A 192 12.38 5.44 4.12
C ASN A 192 11.46 4.62 3.19
N LEU A 193 12.02 4.20 2.08
CA LEU A 193 11.36 3.36 1.07
C LEU A 193 12.27 2.20 0.70
N ARG A 194 11.68 1.00 0.59
CA ARG A 194 12.41 -0.20 0.16
C ARG A 194 12.61 -0.20 -1.36
N SER A 195 13.55 0.57 -1.85
CA SER A 195 13.97 0.61 -3.25
C SER A 195 15.21 -0.24 -3.54
N ASP A 196 16.04 -0.47 -2.52
CA ASP A 196 17.29 -1.23 -2.57
C ASP A 196 17.63 -1.85 -1.20
N ASP A 197 18.86 -2.31 -1.03
CA ASP A 197 19.39 -2.95 0.18
C ASP A 197 19.76 -1.95 1.30
N THR A 198 19.64 -0.64 1.07
CA THR A 198 19.89 0.39 2.09
C THR A 198 18.65 0.69 2.95
N PHE A 199 17.53 0.03 2.73
CA PHE A 199 16.31 0.22 3.50
C PHE A 199 16.51 -0.04 4.98
N VAL A 200 16.12 0.92 5.82
CA VAL A 200 16.21 0.79 7.27
C VAL A 200 14.92 0.17 7.82
N GLU A 201 15.06 -1.02 8.35
CA GLU A 201 14.05 -1.67 9.18
C GLU A 201 14.27 -1.19 10.63
N ASP A 202 13.45 -0.27 11.08
CA ASP A 202 13.51 0.26 12.44
C ASP A 202 12.80 -0.65 13.46
N GLU A 203 12.87 -0.27 14.73
CA GLU A 203 12.19 -1.01 15.81
C GLU A 203 10.68 -1.14 15.57
N GLY A 204 10.05 -0.10 15.00
CA GLY A 204 8.63 -0.10 14.66
C GLY A 204 8.29 -1.09 13.57
N TRP A 205 9.16 -1.21 12.55
CA TRP A 205 9.03 -2.20 11.48
C TRP A 205 9.13 -3.62 12.03
N HIS A 206 10.17 -3.92 12.85
CA HIS A 206 10.34 -5.24 13.46
C HIS A 206 9.19 -5.60 14.40
N ALA A 207 8.69 -4.65 15.18
CA ALA A 207 7.53 -4.89 16.04
C ALA A 207 6.25 -5.17 15.24
N ALA A 208 6.06 -4.51 14.09
CA ALA A 208 4.92 -4.77 13.21
C ALA A 208 5.04 -6.15 12.52
N TYR A 209 6.25 -6.53 12.10
CA TYR A 209 6.54 -7.87 11.58
C TYR A 209 6.24 -8.95 12.61
N ALA A 210 6.69 -8.78 13.87
CA ALA A 210 6.44 -9.75 14.93
C ALA A 210 4.93 -9.97 15.18
N ARG A 211 4.12 -8.90 15.20
CA ARG A 211 2.67 -9.01 15.33
C ARG A 211 2.01 -9.71 14.13
N TYR A 212 2.53 -9.48 12.93
CA TYR A 212 2.07 -10.19 11.74
C TYR A 212 2.34 -11.69 11.82
N GLU A 213 3.55 -12.11 12.24
CA GLU A 213 3.92 -13.51 12.44
C GLU A 213 3.09 -14.17 13.55
N GLU A 214 2.83 -13.45 14.65
CA GLU A 214 1.93 -13.90 15.73
C GLU A 214 0.52 -14.15 15.20
N PHE A 215 -0.06 -13.19 14.48
CA PHE A 215 -1.38 -13.33 13.86
C PHE A 215 -1.44 -14.54 12.92
N LEU A 216 -0.42 -14.74 12.08
CA LEU A 216 -0.36 -15.91 11.20
C LEU A 216 -0.27 -17.22 11.99
N THR A 217 0.53 -17.27 13.04
CA THR A 217 0.72 -18.47 13.87
C THR A 217 -0.57 -18.86 14.58
N GLU A 218 -1.30 -17.91 15.12
CA GLU A 218 -2.59 -18.13 15.79
C GLU A 218 -3.68 -18.58 14.80
N GLN A 219 -3.67 -18.04 13.58
CA GLN A 219 -4.73 -18.27 12.59
C GLN A 219 -4.39 -19.37 11.57
N ALA A 220 -3.16 -19.93 11.58
CA ALA A 220 -2.64 -20.82 10.54
C ALA A 220 -3.49 -22.06 10.24
N ARG A 221 -4.26 -22.55 11.22
CA ARG A 221 -5.10 -23.76 11.10
C ARG A 221 -6.59 -23.46 11.17
N GLY A 222 -6.96 -22.21 11.38
CA GLY A 222 -8.35 -21.76 11.53
C GLY A 222 -9.02 -21.43 10.20
N ARG A 223 -10.29 -21.01 10.31
CA ARG A 223 -11.03 -20.45 9.17
C ARG A 223 -10.57 -19.01 8.96
N ILE A 224 -9.86 -18.78 7.85
CA ILE A 224 -9.31 -17.46 7.50
C ILE A 224 -9.68 -17.08 6.06
N LEU A 225 -10.03 -15.82 5.88
CA LEU A 225 -10.22 -15.20 4.57
C LEU A 225 -8.98 -14.37 4.22
N PHE A 226 -8.30 -14.71 3.15
CA PHE A 226 -7.29 -13.87 2.51
C PHE A 226 -7.97 -12.94 1.52
N LEU A 227 -7.98 -11.65 1.82
CA LEU A 227 -8.59 -10.60 0.98
C LEU A 227 -7.49 -9.77 0.31
N GLU A 228 -7.24 -10.02 -0.96
CA GLU A 228 -6.23 -9.31 -1.75
C GLU A 228 -6.84 -8.16 -2.53
N LEU A 229 -6.30 -6.96 -2.38
CA LEU A 229 -6.79 -5.72 -2.96
C LEU A 229 -5.70 -5.01 -3.76
N GLY A 230 -5.78 -5.08 -5.08
CA GLY A 230 -4.95 -4.30 -6.00
C GLY A 230 -3.44 -4.61 -5.96
N VAL A 231 -3.07 -5.87 -5.65
CA VAL A 231 -1.67 -6.31 -5.69
C VAL A 231 -1.27 -6.63 -7.13
N GLY A 232 -0.33 -5.86 -7.68
CA GLY A 232 0.21 -6.06 -9.03
C GLY A 232 1.16 -7.25 -9.14
N MET A 233 1.65 -7.48 -10.37
CA MET A 233 2.64 -8.53 -10.67
C MET A 233 4.10 -8.06 -10.56
N ASN A 234 4.34 -6.82 -10.18
CA ASN A 234 5.70 -6.30 -10.00
C ASN A 234 6.36 -6.84 -8.72
N THR A 235 5.59 -6.96 -7.63
CA THR A 235 6.08 -7.45 -6.33
C THR A 235 5.13 -8.51 -5.74
N PRO A 236 4.80 -9.59 -6.46
CA PRO A 236 3.80 -10.57 -6.03
C PRO A 236 4.29 -11.43 -4.85
N SER A 237 5.61 -11.47 -4.62
CA SER A 237 6.26 -12.31 -3.61
C SER A 237 5.94 -11.93 -2.16
N ILE A 238 5.52 -10.70 -1.91
CA ILE A 238 5.23 -10.22 -0.55
C ILE A 238 3.81 -10.60 -0.10
N ILE A 239 2.84 -10.53 -0.99
CA ILE A 239 1.41 -10.71 -0.67
C ILE A 239 0.81 -11.86 -1.49
N LYS A 240 0.79 -11.73 -2.81
CA LYS A 240 0.04 -12.62 -3.71
C LYS A 240 0.47 -14.09 -3.58
N TYR A 241 1.75 -14.38 -3.73
CA TYR A 241 2.26 -15.76 -3.65
C TYR A 241 2.14 -16.36 -2.24
N PRO A 242 2.47 -15.66 -1.14
CA PRO A 242 2.21 -16.14 0.20
C PRO A 242 0.72 -16.45 0.46
N PHE A 243 -0.22 -15.60 0.02
CA PHE A 243 -1.64 -15.83 0.18
C PHE A 243 -2.11 -17.08 -0.57
N TRP A 244 -1.61 -17.30 -1.79
CA TRP A 244 -1.89 -18.52 -2.54
C TRP A 244 -1.37 -19.78 -1.82
N GLN A 245 -0.13 -19.74 -1.33
CA GLN A 245 0.49 -20.85 -0.60
C GLN A 245 -0.26 -21.16 0.71
N MET A 246 -0.61 -20.12 1.48
CA MET A 246 -1.38 -20.30 2.72
C MET A 246 -2.77 -20.86 2.43
N THR A 247 -3.46 -20.37 1.39
CA THR A 247 -4.75 -20.92 0.95
C THR A 247 -4.62 -22.36 0.50
N TYR A 248 -3.54 -22.72 -0.19
CA TYR A 248 -3.29 -24.10 -0.62
C TYR A 248 -3.11 -25.06 0.57
N ARG A 249 -2.30 -24.66 1.54
CA ARG A 249 -1.97 -25.46 2.74
C ARG A 249 -3.15 -25.61 3.71
N ASN A 250 -3.93 -24.54 3.90
CA ASN A 250 -5.09 -24.53 4.79
C ASN A 250 -6.40 -24.75 4.01
N LYS A 251 -7.02 -25.94 4.20
CA LYS A 251 -8.26 -26.31 3.48
C LYS A 251 -9.49 -25.51 3.95
N GLU A 252 -9.45 -24.94 5.16
CA GLU A 252 -10.51 -24.08 5.70
C GLU A 252 -10.35 -22.62 5.24
N ALA A 253 -9.22 -22.26 4.63
CA ALA A 253 -8.99 -20.94 4.10
C ALA A 253 -9.76 -20.69 2.79
N ARG A 254 -10.07 -19.41 2.57
CA ARG A 254 -10.59 -18.88 1.29
C ARG A 254 -9.77 -17.71 0.84
N TYR A 255 -9.73 -17.49 -0.46
CA TYR A 255 -9.00 -16.37 -1.06
C TYR A 255 -9.93 -15.57 -1.96
N ILE A 256 -9.93 -14.26 -1.79
CA ILE A 256 -10.64 -13.33 -2.67
C ILE A 256 -9.66 -12.27 -3.15
N CYS A 257 -9.62 -12.08 -4.48
CA CYS A 257 -8.81 -11.07 -5.13
C CYS A 257 -9.71 -10.07 -5.85
N ILE A 258 -9.53 -8.78 -5.59
CA ILE A 258 -10.16 -7.68 -6.34
C ILE A 258 -9.05 -6.88 -7.00
N ASN A 259 -9.01 -6.89 -8.34
CA ASN A 259 -7.98 -6.20 -9.10
C ASN A 259 -8.47 -5.94 -10.53
N LEU A 260 -8.11 -4.81 -11.13
CA LEU A 260 -8.46 -4.50 -12.51
C LEU A 260 -7.77 -5.46 -13.50
N ASP A 261 -6.45 -5.63 -13.37
CA ASP A 261 -5.61 -6.27 -14.38
C ASP A 261 -5.09 -7.65 -13.96
N ALA A 262 -4.96 -7.91 -12.66
CA ALA A 262 -4.30 -9.10 -12.12
C ALA A 262 -5.19 -9.91 -11.15
N ALA A 263 -6.50 -9.98 -11.42
CA ALA A 263 -7.44 -10.82 -10.68
C ALA A 263 -7.30 -12.29 -11.13
N ILE A 264 -6.19 -12.90 -10.78
CA ILE A 264 -5.83 -14.27 -11.16
C ILE A 264 -5.58 -15.15 -9.94
N VAL A 265 -5.68 -16.46 -10.13
CA VAL A 265 -5.47 -17.46 -9.08
C VAL A 265 -4.95 -18.77 -9.69
N PRO A 266 -4.03 -19.50 -8.99
CA PRO A 266 -3.59 -20.83 -9.41
C PRO A 266 -4.72 -21.84 -9.42
N GLN A 267 -4.61 -22.86 -10.31
CA GLN A 267 -5.62 -23.89 -10.46
C GLN A 267 -5.86 -24.69 -9.16
N GLU A 268 -4.83 -24.86 -8.36
CA GLU A 268 -4.82 -25.67 -7.12
C GLU A 268 -5.70 -25.10 -6.00
N ILE A 269 -6.04 -23.82 -6.07
CA ILE A 269 -6.89 -23.16 -5.06
C ILE A 269 -8.14 -22.53 -5.68
N LYS A 270 -8.38 -22.76 -6.96
CA LYS A 270 -9.47 -22.13 -7.72
C LYS A 270 -10.85 -22.39 -7.14
N ASP A 271 -11.09 -23.61 -6.65
CA ASP A 271 -12.33 -24.05 -6.01
C ASP A 271 -12.63 -23.39 -4.65
N ARG A 272 -11.65 -22.66 -4.12
CA ARG A 272 -11.72 -21.95 -2.84
C ARG A 272 -11.42 -20.45 -2.99
N SER A 273 -11.50 -19.95 -4.22
CA SER A 273 -11.11 -18.58 -4.55
C SER A 273 -12.16 -17.85 -5.39
N VAL A 274 -12.25 -16.55 -5.20
CA VAL A 274 -13.05 -15.63 -6.02
C VAL A 274 -12.15 -14.54 -6.57
N CYS A 275 -12.11 -14.39 -7.90
CA CYS A 275 -11.37 -13.32 -8.57
C CYS A 275 -12.35 -12.33 -9.22
N ILE A 276 -12.33 -11.09 -8.77
CA ILE A 276 -13.18 -9.99 -9.26
C ILE A 276 -12.31 -9.02 -10.05
N SER A 277 -12.52 -8.97 -11.37
CA SER A 277 -11.84 -8.01 -12.25
C SER A 277 -12.69 -6.74 -12.36
N ASP A 278 -12.58 -5.87 -11.35
CA ASP A 278 -13.31 -4.59 -11.27
C ASP A 278 -12.53 -3.59 -10.41
N ASP A 279 -12.93 -2.34 -10.44
CA ASP A 279 -12.42 -1.31 -9.53
C ASP A 279 -12.78 -1.65 -8.06
N ILE A 280 -11.79 -1.51 -7.18
CA ILE A 280 -11.94 -1.90 -5.77
C ILE A 280 -13.00 -1.05 -5.07
N GLY A 281 -12.95 0.26 -5.24
CA GLY A 281 -13.90 1.18 -4.61
C GLY A 281 -15.32 0.97 -5.10
N LYS A 282 -15.51 0.71 -6.40
CA LYS A 282 -16.83 0.35 -6.96
C LYS A 282 -17.33 -0.97 -6.38
N THR A 283 -16.46 -1.97 -6.28
CA THR A 283 -16.81 -3.27 -5.72
C THR A 283 -17.18 -3.17 -4.24
N LEU A 284 -16.35 -2.49 -3.44
CA LEU A 284 -16.64 -2.28 -2.01
C LEU A 284 -17.93 -1.49 -1.79
N LYS A 285 -18.19 -0.45 -2.59
CA LYS A 285 -19.44 0.34 -2.51
C LYS A 285 -20.69 -0.52 -2.72
N LYS A 286 -20.65 -1.48 -3.64
CA LYS A 286 -21.76 -2.42 -3.89
C LYS A 286 -22.10 -3.33 -2.70
N LEU A 287 -21.19 -3.49 -1.72
CA LEU A 287 -21.44 -4.29 -0.52
C LEU A 287 -22.36 -3.59 0.49
N PHE A 288 -22.52 -2.28 0.38
CA PHE A 288 -23.37 -1.46 1.24
C PHE A 288 -24.74 -1.15 0.61
N LEU A 289 -24.98 -1.60 -0.61
CA LEU A 289 -26.26 -1.53 -1.32
C LEU A 289 -27.04 -2.85 -1.19
#